data_fd8907cb51d95a3df8c4105e74ce2bb4
#
_entry.id   fd8907cb51d95a3df8c4105e74ce2bb4
#
_cell.length_a   1.000
_cell.length_b   1.000
_cell.length_c   1.000
_cell.angle_alpha   90.00
_cell.angle_beta   90.00
_cell.angle_gamma   90.00
#
_symmetry.space_group_name_H-M   'P 1'
#
loop_
_entity.id
_entity.type
_entity.pdbx_description
1 polymer ?
#
loop_
_entity_poly.entity_id
_entity_poly.type
_entity_poly.pdbx_seq_one_letter_code
_entity_poly.pdbx_strand_id
1 'polypeptide(L)'
;MPKSRKKKRSAKRVLALPDLEQSKTAVLNSLTSKSGQQAYDRAITDFVEWYCSEPRLAFNRSVVLRYRINLEQKQYAPTTINLRLAAVRRVAYEAADSGLLSPELAAGIRRVKGVRRIGVRVGNWLTAEQGKRLLAGAERDSLRAKRN
;
A
#
# COMPACT_ATOMS: atom_id res chain seq x y z
N MET A 1 15.68 -39.95 27.60
CA MET A 1 16.22 -38.80 26.79
C MET A 1 15.30 -37.60 26.95
N PRO A 2 15.72 -36.53 27.58
CA PRO A 2 14.85 -35.35 27.65
C PRO A 2 14.74 -34.72 26.28
N LYS A 3 13.49 -34.61 25.79
CA LYS A 3 13.19 -33.87 24.55
C LYS A 3 13.59 -32.42 24.75
N SER A 4 14.58 -31.95 24.02
CA SER A 4 14.98 -30.56 23.94
C SER A 4 13.76 -29.71 23.57
N ARG A 5 13.25 -28.97 24.52
CA ARG A 5 12.19 -27.97 24.32
C ARG A 5 12.78 -26.88 23.42
N LYS A 6 12.48 -26.92 22.12
CA LYS A 6 12.81 -25.81 21.21
C LYS A 6 12.24 -24.54 21.82
N LYS A 7 13.12 -23.65 22.30
CA LYS A 7 12.78 -22.35 22.84
C LYS A 7 12.00 -21.63 21.73
N LYS A 8 10.70 -21.40 21.91
CA LYS A 8 9.90 -20.56 21.01
C LYS A 8 10.60 -19.20 20.93
N ARG A 9 11.11 -18.85 19.76
CA ARG A 9 11.66 -17.52 19.53
C ARG A 9 10.55 -16.51 19.81
N SER A 10 10.77 -15.62 20.76
CA SER A 10 9.83 -14.52 21.02
C SER A 10 9.74 -13.61 19.80
N ALA A 11 8.53 -13.20 19.43
CA ALA A 11 8.33 -12.26 18.34
C ALA A 11 9.06 -10.94 18.61
N LYS A 12 9.69 -10.39 17.59
CA LYS A 12 10.44 -9.13 17.68
C LYS A 12 9.47 -7.95 17.59
N ARG A 13 9.82 -6.86 18.26
CA ARG A 13 9.12 -5.57 18.10
C ARG A 13 9.77 -4.70 17.03
N VAL A 14 11.09 -4.78 16.94
CA VAL A 14 11.89 -4.06 15.95
C VAL A 14 12.38 -5.07 14.91
N LEU A 15 12.10 -4.83 13.65
CA LEU A 15 12.57 -5.66 12.54
C LEU A 15 13.88 -5.10 12.00
N ALA A 16 14.88 -5.96 11.86
CA ALA A 16 16.13 -5.61 11.20
C ALA A 16 15.99 -5.73 9.69
N LEU A 17 16.95 -5.17 8.95
CA LEU A 17 16.95 -5.22 7.48
C LEU A 17 16.84 -6.66 6.93
N PRO A 18 17.55 -7.69 7.46
CA PRO A 18 17.37 -9.06 6.99
C PRO A 18 15.93 -9.59 7.19
N ASP A 19 15.29 -9.25 8.30
CA ASP A 19 13.91 -9.65 8.59
C ASP A 19 12.93 -9.02 7.57
N LEU A 20 13.13 -7.75 7.25
CA LEU A 20 12.33 -7.01 6.27
C LEU A 20 12.55 -7.53 4.85
N GLU A 21 13.78 -7.85 4.47
CA GLU A 21 14.09 -8.45 3.17
C GLU A 21 13.47 -9.84 3.01
N GLN A 22 13.48 -10.65 4.06
CA GLN A 22 12.80 -11.95 4.07
C GLN A 22 11.28 -11.77 3.86
N SER A 23 10.68 -10.87 4.60
CA SER A 23 9.23 -10.58 4.48
C SER A 23 8.88 -10.01 3.12
N LYS A 24 9.70 -9.13 2.55
CA LYS A 24 9.57 -8.61 1.19
C LYS A 24 9.57 -9.72 0.16
N THR A 25 10.53 -10.63 0.24
CA THR A 25 10.61 -11.78 -0.68
C THR A 25 9.35 -12.63 -0.60
N ALA A 26 8.84 -12.90 0.60
CA ALA A 26 7.60 -13.63 0.79
C ALA A 26 6.38 -12.92 0.16
N VAL A 27 6.29 -11.60 0.30
CA VAL A 27 5.23 -10.81 -0.35
C VAL A 27 5.32 -10.91 -1.87
N LEU A 28 6.49 -10.71 -2.44
CA LEU A 28 6.70 -10.75 -3.89
C LEU A 28 6.38 -12.14 -4.47
N ASN A 29 6.75 -13.21 -3.77
CA ASN A 29 6.45 -14.58 -4.18
C ASN A 29 4.95 -14.90 -4.13
N SER A 30 4.19 -14.20 -3.31
CA SER A 30 2.73 -14.37 -3.21
C SER A 30 1.96 -13.68 -4.35
N LEU A 31 2.60 -12.79 -5.09
CA LEU A 31 1.99 -12.05 -6.19
C LEU A 31 2.14 -12.81 -7.51
N THR A 32 1.07 -12.83 -8.30
CA THR A 32 1.02 -13.54 -9.58
C THR A 32 1.34 -12.67 -10.78
N SER A 33 1.10 -11.36 -10.67
CA SER A 33 1.31 -10.39 -11.74
C SER A 33 2.70 -9.78 -11.67
N LYS A 34 3.39 -9.73 -12.82
CA LYS A 34 4.73 -9.11 -12.92
C LYS A 34 4.70 -7.61 -12.61
N SER A 35 3.69 -6.91 -13.09
CA SER A 35 3.49 -5.48 -12.80
C SER A 35 3.18 -5.22 -11.32
N GLY A 36 2.39 -6.09 -10.70
CA GLY A 36 2.12 -6.06 -9.27
C GLY A 36 3.37 -6.29 -8.44
N GLN A 37 4.20 -7.25 -8.82
CA GLN A 37 5.50 -7.51 -8.16
C GLN A 37 6.42 -6.30 -8.23
N GLN A 38 6.54 -5.64 -9.38
CA GLN A 38 7.36 -4.44 -9.54
C GLN A 38 6.85 -3.27 -8.71
N ALA A 39 5.54 -3.04 -8.68
CA ALA A 39 4.92 -1.97 -7.89
C ALA A 39 5.11 -2.19 -6.39
N TYR A 40 4.90 -3.41 -5.92
CA TYR A 40 5.11 -3.77 -4.51
C TYR A 40 6.58 -3.78 -4.13
N ASP A 41 7.47 -4.24 -5.00
CA ASP A 41 8.92 -4.20 -4.77
C ASP A 41 9.39 -2.77 -4.52
N ARG A 42 9.02 -1.84 -5.36
CA ARG A 42 9.34 -0.42 -5.21
C ARG A 42 8.74 0.15 -3.92
N ALA A 43 7.46 -0.13 -3.67
CA ALA A 43 6.76 0.37 -2.49
C ALA A 43 7.39 -0.14 -1.18
N ILE A 44 7.76 -1.41 -1.12
CA ILE A 44 8.39 -2.01 0.06
C ILE A 44 9.82 -1.50 0.21
N THR A 45 10.58 -1.38 -0.85
CA THR A 45 11.95 -0.84 -0.83
C THR A 45 11.96 0.58 -0.27
N ASP A 46 11.08 1.44 -0.74
CA ASP A 46 10.97 2.83 -0.24
C ASP A 46 10.57 2.86 1.24
N PHE A 47 9.67 1.98 1.66
CA PHE A 47 9.31 1.86 3.08
C PHE A 47 10.49 1.38 3.93
N VAL A 48 11.21 0.37 3.48
CA VAL A 48 12.38 -0.19 4.20
C VAL A 48 13.47 0.86 4.36
N GLU A 49 13.75 1.62 3.32
CA GLU A 49 14.71 2.74 3.38
C GLU A 49 14.29 3.79 4.41
N TRP A 50 13.02 4.21 4.38
CA TRP A 50 12.50 5.15 5.37
C TRP A 50 12.54 4.58 6.79
N TYR A 51 12.11 3.35 6.98
CA TYR A 51 12.08 2.70 8.28
C TYR A 51 13.48 2.53 8.89
N CYS A 52 14.45 2.13 8.08
CA CYS A 52 15.84 1.96 8.51
C CYS A 52 16.61 3.27 8.69
N SER A 53 16.16 4.38 8.08
CA SER A 53 16.75 5.70 8.27
C SER A 53 16.42 6.30 9.63
N GLU A 54 15.30 5.89 10.23
CA GLU A 54 14.88 6.29 11.56
C GLU A 54 15.49 5.37 12.61
N PRO A 55 15.99 5.91 13.74
CA PRO A 55 16.65 5.05 14.73
C PRO A 55 15.64 4.13 15.42
N ARG A 56 15.78 2.84 15.21
CA ARG A 56 15.16 1.72 15.96
C ARG A 56 13.68 1.88 16.28
N LEU A 57 12.87 2.17 15.28
CA LEU A 57 11.43 2.21 15.45
C LEU A 57 10.85 0.79 15.61
N ALA A 58 9.93 0.62 16.53
CA ALA A 58 9.12 -0.59 16.57
C ALA A 58 8.21 -0.64 15.33
N PHE A 59 8.11 -1.83 14.72
CA PHE A 59 7.19 -2.03 13.59
C PHE A 59 5.77 -2.22 14.11
N ASN A 60 5.06 -1.13 14.27
CA ASN A 60 3.71 -1.08 14.86
C ASN A 60 2.81 -0.06 14.13
N ARG A 61 1.56 0.02 14.58
CA ARG A 61 0.57 0.95 14.02
C ARG A 61 1.04 2.40 14.02
N SER A 62 1.63 2.87 15.11
CA SER A 62 2.07 4.27 15.24
C SER A 62 3.15 4.64 14.23
N VAL A 63 4.09 3.75 13.99
CA VAL A 63 5.16 3.94 13.01
C VAL A 63 4.61 3.94 11.59
N VAL A 64 3.70 3.03 11.26
CA VAL A 64 3.06 3.01 9.94
C VAL A 64 2.18 4.25 9.71
N LEU A 65 1.53 4.74 10.77
CA LEU A 65 0.80 6.01 10.71
C LEU A 65 1.73 7.19 10.42
N ARG A 66 2.90 7.25 11.06
CA ARG A 66 3.94 8.24 10.77
C ARG A 66 4.44 8.16 9.32
N TYR A 67 4.59 6.95 8.81
CA TYR A 67 4.94 6.73 7.40
C TYR A 67 3.88 7.31 6.46
N ARG A 68 2.59 7.05 6.74
CA ARG A 68 1.49 7.65 5.96
C ARG A 68 1.57 9.18 5.97
N ILE A 69 1.75 9.78 7.15
CA ILE A 69 1.86 11.24 7.29
C ILE A 69 3.08 11.76 6.49
N ASN A 70 4.19 11.05 6.51
CA ASN A 70 5.37 11.39 5.71
C ASN A 70 5.06 11.38 4.20
N LEU A 71 4.31 10.38 3.72
CA LEU A 71 3.88 10.31 2.33
C LEU A 71 2.93 11.45 1.95
N GLU A 72 2.02 11.83 2.85
CA GLU A 72 1.11 12.97 2.66
C GLU A 72 1.89 14.28 2.57
N GLN A 73 2.89 14.49 3.44
CA GLN A 73 3.75 15.67 3.42
C GLN A 73 4.59 15.78 2.15
N LYS A 74 4.98 14.66 1.57
CA LYS A 74 5.64 14.59 0.25
C LYS A 74 4.69 14.79 -0.92
N GLN A 75 3.41 14.99 -0.66
CA GLN A 75 2.37 15.24 -1.66
C GLN A 75 2.22 14.13 -2.71
N TYR A 76 2.43 12.89 -2.33
CA TYR A 76 2.09 11.76 -3.18
C TYR A 76 0.59 11.67 -3.43
N ALA A 77 0.21 11.20 -4.60
CA ALA A 77 -1.19 10.96 -4.95
C ALA A 77 -1.84 9.94 -3.97
N PRO A 78 -3.12 10.09 -3.63
CA PRO A 78 -3.84 9.17 -2.73
C PRO A 78 -3.74 7.70 -3.15
N THR A 79 -3.80 7.42 -4.45
CA THR A 79 -3.62 6.06 -5.00
C THR A 79 -2.24 5.49 -4.69
N THR A 80 -1.20 6.30 -4.82
CA THR A 80 0.18 5.90 -4.51
C THR A 80 0.34 5.64 -3.02
N ILE A 81 -0.18 6.51 -2.16
CA ILE A 81 -0.13 6.34 -0.70
C ILE A 81 -0.85 5.05 -0.30
N ASN A 82 -2.04 4.81 -0.82
CA ASN A 82 -2.82 3.61 -0.52
C ASN A 82 -2.14 2.33 -0.99
N LEU A 83 -1.49 2.34 -2.15
CA LEU A 83 -0.70 1.22 -2.64
C LEU A 83 0.48 0.92 -1.72
N ARG A 84 1.21 1.94 -1.30
CA ARG A 84 2.36 1.81 -0.37
C ARG A 84 1.92 1.27 0.99
N LEU A 85 0.80 1.74 1.52
CA LEU A 85 0.23 1.23 2.76
C LEU A 85 -0.23 -0.23 2.63
N ALA A 86 -0.83 -0.60 1.50
CA ALA A 86 -1.21 -1.98 1.23
C ALA A 86 0.01 -2.90 1.21
N ALA A 87 1.10 -2.46 0.57
CA ALA A 87 2.36 -3.21 0.55
C ALA A 87 2.95 -3.39 1.96
N VAL A 88 2.98 -2.33 2.77
CA VAL A 88 3.46 -2.39 4.17
C VAL A 88 2.60 -3.33 5.02
N ARG A 89 1.29 -3.33 4.85
CA ARG A 89 0.39 -4.27 5.54
C ARG A 89 0.73 -5.72 5.18
N ARG A 90 1.01 -6.01 3.93
CA ARG A 90 1.41 -7.36 3.50
C ARG A 90 2.74 -7.77 4.10
N VAL A 91 3.72 -6.87 4.18
CA VAL A 91 4.98 -7.12 4.88
C VAL A 91 4.73 -7.50 6.34
N ALA A 92 3.83 -6.78 7.02
CA ALA A 92 3.47 -7.08 8.41
C ALA A 92 2.83 -8.47 8.55
N TYR A 93 1.96 -8.87 7.63
CA TYR A 93 1.36 -10.21 7.64
C TYR A 93 2.38 -11.30 7.42
N GLU A 94 3.25 -11.16 6.43
CA GLU A 94 4.30 -12.15 6.16
C GLU A 94 5.28 -12.25 7.34
N ALA A 95 5.62 -11.14 7.97
CA ALA A 95 6.44 -11.12 9.17
C ALA A 95 5.76 -11.84 10.36
N ALA A 96 4.44 -11.67 10.51
CA ALA A 96 3.66 -12.36 11.52
C ALA A 96 3.57 -13.88 11.24
N ASP A 97 3.32 -14.25 10.00
CA ASP A 97 3.26 -15.67 9.57
C ASP A 97 4.60 -16.38 9.75
N SER A 98 5.71 -15.68 9.56
CA SER A 98 7.07 -16.18 9.79
C SER A 98 7.49 -16.19 11.28
N GLY A 99 6.63 -15.68 12.17
CA GLY A 99 6.94 -15.56 13.61
C GLY A 99 7.93 -14.44 13.97
N LEU A 100 8.25 -13.55 13.02
CA LEU A 100 9.13 -12.39 13.26
C LEU A 100 8.40 -11.26 13.99
N LEU A 101 7.13 -11.08 13.70
CA LEU A 101 6.27 -10.06 14.30
C LEU A 101 5.11 -10.72 15.03
N SER A 102 4.62 -10.11 16.12
CA SER A 102 3.42 -10.61 16.79
C SER A 102 2.17 -10.39 15.94
N PRO A 103 1.18 -11.32 15.95
CA PRO A 103 -0.08 -11.12 15.23
C PRO A 103 -0.84 -9.87 15.66
N GLU A 104 -0.72 -9.45 16.91
CA GLU A 104 -1.36 -8.25 17.45
C GLU A 104 -0.78 -6.96 16.83
N LEU A 105 0.54 -6.90 16.64
CA LEU A 105 1.18 -5.77 15.97
C LEU A 105 0.78 -5.72 14.49
N ALA A 106 0.72 -6.86 13.82
CA ALA A 106 0.25 -6.94 12.44
C ALA A 106 -1.21 -6.50 12.31
N ALA A 107 -2.08 -6.91 13.24
CA ALA A 107 -3.47 -6.48 13.29
C ALA A 107 -3.59 -4.97 13.55
N GLY A 108 -2.73 -4.40 14.38
CA GLY A 108 -2.65 -2.95 14.60
C GLY A 108 -2.28 -2.19 13.32
N ILE A 109 -1.31 -2.67 12.57
CA ILE A 109 -0.88 -2.10 11.29
C ILE A 109 -2.01 -2.16 10.26
N ARG A 110 -2.76 -3.27 10.22
CA ARG A 110 -3.93 -3.41 9.36
C ARG A 110 -4.96 -2.28 9.57
N ARG A 111 -5.12 -1.82 10.79
CA ARG A 111 -6.09 -0.78 11.15
C ARG A 111 -5.69 0.63 10.73
N VAL A 112 -4.48 0.85 10.22
CA VAL A 112 -4.09 2.14 9.66
C VAL A 112 -4.93 2.40 8.42
N LYS A 113 -5.74 3.44 8.45
CA LYS A 113 -6.60 3.83 7.33
C LYS A 113 -5.78 4.46 6.22
N GLY A 114 -6.16 4.16 4.99
CA GLY A 114 -5.62 4.83 3.82
C GLY A 114 -6.10 6.28 3.71
N VAL A 115 -5.54 6.99 2.73
CA VAL A 115 -5.93 8.34 2.41
C VAL A 115 -7.18 8.30 1.54
N ARG A 116 -8.16 9.13 1.88
CA ARG A 116 -9.38 9.25 1.09
C ARG A 116 -9.03 9.79 -0.30
N ARG A 117 -9.50 9.11 -1.33
CA ARG A 117 -9.49 9.66 -2.68
C ARG A 117 -10.44 10.86 -2.71
N ILE A 118 -9.89 12.06 -2.60
CA ILE A 118 -10.57 13.26 -3.09
C ILE A 118 -10.25 13.29 -4.58
N GLY A 119 -10.71 12.27 -5.28
CA GLY A 119 -10.50 12.18 -6.71
C GLY A 119 -11.54 13.04 -7.41
N VAL A 120 -11.09 13.83 -8.36
CA VAL A 120 -11.95 14.26 -9.45
C VAL A 120 -12.50 12.99 -10.07
N ARG A 121 -13.80 12.69 -9.86
CA ARG A 121 -14.46 11.61 -10.59
C ARG A 121 -14.26 11.90 -12.07
N VAL A 122 -13.95 10.86 -12.85
CA VAL A 122 -13.95 10.98 -14.31
C VAL A 122 -15.30 11.61 -14.71
N GLY A 123 -15.26 12.84 -15.23
CA GLY A 123 -16.46 13.64 -15.52
C GLY A 123 -16.69 14.87 -14.63
N ASN A 124 -16.12 14.94 -13.43
CA ASN A 124 -16.23 16.13 -12.56
C ASN A 124 -15.32 17.30 -12.99
N TRP A 125 -14.43 17.06 -13.94
CA TRP A 125 -13.63 18.10 -14.57
C TRP A 125 -14.39 18.88 -15.65
N LEU A 126 -15.56 18.39 -16.07
CA LEU A 126 -16.48 19.09 -16.96
C LEU A 126 -17.47 19.90 -16.13
N THR A 127 -17.59 21.20 -16.43
CA THR A 127 -18.71 21.99 -15.92
C THR A 127 -20.02 21.46 -16.51
N ALA A 128 -21.15 21.73 -15.85
CA ALA A 128 -22.45 21.32 -16.36
C ALA A 128 -22.71 21.83 -17.79
N GLU A 129 -22.23 23.05 -18.12
CA GLU A 129 -22.31 23.62 -19.47
C GLU A 129 -21.45 22.89 -20.49
N GLN A 130 -20.22 22.51 -20.10
CA GLN A 130 -19.32 21.74 -20.96
C GLN A 130 -19.87 20.34 -21.24
N GLY A 131 -20.48 19.70 -20.24
CA GLY A 131 -21.17 18.43 -20.39
C GLY A 131 -22.36 18.54 -21.38
N LYS A 132 -23.17 19.59 -21.27
CA LYS A 132 -24.29 19.86 -22.19
C LYS A 132 -23.80 20.10 -23.62
N ARG A 133 -22.70 20.84 -23.80
CA ARG A 133 -22.11 21.07 -25.13
C ARG A 133 -21.61 19.79 -25.79
N LEU A 134 -21.00 18.90 -25.03
CA LEU A 134 -20.54 17.59 -25.51
C LEU A 134 -21.71 16.70 -25.93
N LEU A 135 -22.79 16.66 -25.15
CA LEU A 135 -24.00 15.90 -25.48
C LEU A 135 -24.69 16.46 -26.72
N ALA A 136 -24.82 17.79 -26.85
CA ALA A 136 -25.39 18.44 -28.02
C ALA A 136 -24.55 18.19 -29.29
N GLY A 137 -23.23 18.12 -29.18
CA GLY A 137 -22.33 17.75 -30.28
C GLY A 137 -22.54 16.30 -30.73
N ALA A 138 -22.62 15.35 -29.80
CA ALA A 138 -22.87 13.95 -30.08
C ALA A 138 -24.25 13.70 -30.75
N GLU A 139 -25.29 14.42 -30.34
CA GLU A 139 -26.61 14.33 -30.97
C GLU A 139 -26.60 14.82 -32.41
N ARG A 140 -25.91 15.93 -32.70
CA ARG A 140 -25.77 16.46 -34.07
C ARG A 140 -25.05 15.48 -35.00
N ASP A 141 -23.99 14.83 -34.51
CA ASP A 141 -23.24 13.83 -35.30
C ASP A 141 -24.08 12.56 -35.52
N SER A 142 -24.87 12.15 -34.53
CA SER A 142 -25.79 11.03 -34.66
C SER A 142 -26.92 11.31 -35.69
N LEU A 143 -27.45 12.54 -35.71
CA LEU A 143 -28.46 12.93 -36.69
C LEU A 143 -27.88 13.07 -38.11
N ARG A 144 -26.64 13.50 -38.27
CA ARG A 144 -25.94 13.51 -39.55
C ARG A 144 -25.69 12.11 -40.08
N ALA A 145 -25.32 11.17 -39.23
CA ALA A 145 -25.10 9.80 -39.62
C ALA A 145 -26.37 9.06 -40.08
N LYS A 146 -27.55 9.52 -39.62
CA LYS A 146 -28.84 8.98 -40.03
C LYS A 146 -29.37 9.55 -41.35
N ARG A 147 -28.77 10.62 -41.88
CA ARG A 147 -29.18 11.25 -43.17
C ARG A 147 -28.38 10.78 -44.36
N ASN A 148 -27.32 10.02 -44.15
CA ASN A 148 -26.54 9.35 -45.17
C ASN A 148 -26.83 7.84 -45.15
#